data_e560f08bea45ca236279b9a33e2a076f
#
_entry.id   e560f08bea45ca236279b9a33e2a076f
#
_cell.length_a   1.000
_cell.length_b   1.000
_cell.length_c   1.000
_cell.angle_alpha   90.00
_cell.angle_beta   90.00
_cell.angle_gamma   90.00
#
_symmetry.space_group_name_H-M   'P 1'
#
loop_
_entity.id
_entity.type
_entity.pdbx_description
1 polymer ?
#
loop_
_entity_poly.entity_id
_entity_poly.type
_entity_poly.pdbx_seq_one_letter_code
_entity_poly.pdbx_strand_id
1 'polypeptide(L)'
;SISAIIPGLNAVYVWPKCGIYLNKNKLDNGTLFIHKIKSSIKKIEAKNEIKKLLKKGAQKYLDFKMVRIYHGIVSRRLIFKVINNNNKLFGGLSPDIYSAVMLSYYADKTISIDYPLTISGISSSSGSADSAKGKHRGDLKDAPHFRGHNGYKWSLLVPEFYSVET
;
A
#
# COMPACT_ATOMS: atom_id res chain seq x y z
N SER A 1 -8.94 21.25 -9.50
CA SER A 1 -9.70 20.05 -9.04
C SER A 1 -8.84 19.18 -8.14
N ILE A 2 -9.46 18.40 -7.24
CA ILE A 2 -8.76 17.44 -6.39
C ILE A 2 -8.33 16.25 -7.26
N SER A 3 -7.05 15.87 -7.18
CA SER A 3 -6.47 14.74 -7.90
C SER A 3 -6.69 13.42 -7.16
N ALA A 4 -6.61 13.45 -5.83
CA ALA A 4 -6.81 12.27 -5.01
C ALA A 4 -7.27 12.62 -3.59
N ILE A 5 -7.99 11.67 -2.99
CA ILE A 5 -8.38 11.68 -1.57
C ILE A 5 -7.79 10.43 -0.93
N ILE A 6 -7.06 10.60 0.15
CA ILE A 6 -6.49 9.49 0.93
C ILE A 6 -7.16 9.41 2.30
N PRO A 7 -7.44 8.19 2.81
CA PRO A 7 -7.94 8.05 4.17
C PRO A 7 -6.86 8.47 5.17
N GLY A 8 -7.23 9.27 6.15
CA GLY A 8 -6.39 9.59 7.30
C GLY A 8 -6.43 8.51 8.37
N LEU A 9 -7.42 7.64 8.29
CA LEU A 9 -7.64 6.50 9.18
C LEU A 9 -7.83 5.23 8.36
N ASN A 10 -7.36 4.12 8.90
CA ASN A 10 -7.62 2.79 8.34
C ASN A 10 -8.68 2.08 9.19
N ALA A 11 -9.57 1.34 8.52
CA ALA A 11 -10.40 0.33 9.14
C ALA A 11 -9.93 -1.04 8.66
N VAL A 12 -9.80 -1.99 9.57
CA VAL A 12 -9.31 -3.32 9.27
C VAL A 12 -10.23 -4.36 9.90
N TYR A 13 -10.70 -5.30 9.10
CA TYR A 13 -11.43 -6.45 9.58
C TYR A 13 -10.55 -7.70 9.52
N VAL A 14 -10.35 -8.31 10.65
CA VAL A 14 -9.63 -9.57 10.77
C VAL A 14 -10.66 -10.71 10.81
N TRP A 15 -10.60 -11.59 9.81
CA TRP A 15 -11.50 -12.73 9.70
C TRP A 15 -11.24 -13.76 10.80
N PRO A 16 -12.25 -14.53 11.22
CA PRO A 16 -12.07 -15.61 12.18
C PRO A 16 -10.97 -16.59 11.77
N LYS A 17 -10.26 -17.13 12.74
CA LYS A 17 -9.23 -18.19 12.55
C LYS A 17 -8.09 -17.81 11.60
N CYS A 18 -7.80 -16.52 11.42
CA CYS A 18 -6.70 -16.09 10.54
C CYS A 18 -5.30 -16.31 11.14
N GLY A 19 -5.21 -16.72 12.40
CA GLY A 19 -3.93 -17.00 13.09
C GLY A 19 -3.13 -15.74 13.42
N ILE A 20 -3.78 -14.58 13.53
CA ILE A 20 -3.16 -13.32 13.93
C ILE A 20 -3.30 -13.10 15.43
N TYR A 21 -2.24 -12.55 16.03
CA TYR A 21 -2.20 -12.19 17.44
C TYR A 21 -2.10 -10.68 17.60
N LEU A 22 -2.89 -10.12 18.50
CA LEU A 22 -2.77 -8.73 18.93
C LEU A 22 -2.51 -8.71 20.44
N ASN A 23 -1.43 -8.09 20.88
CA ASN A 23 -1.03 -8.03 22.28
C ASN A 23 -1.05 -9.42 22.97
N LYS A 24 -0.51 -10.45 22.31
CA LYS A 24 -0.50 -11.85 22.73
C LYS A 24 -1.86 -12.55 22.71
N ASN A 25 -2.95 -11.86 22.39
CA ASN A 25 -4.27 -12.47 22.26
C ASN A 25 -4.51 -12.91 20.81
N LYS A 26 -4.87 -14.17 20.63
CA LYS A 26 -5.26 -14.71 19.34
C LYS A 26 -6.61 -14.14 18.90
N LEU A 27 -6.67 -13.64 17.67
CA LEU A 27 -7.91 -13.13 17.10
C LEU A 27 -8.66 -14.27 16.41
N ASP A 28 -9.39 -15.07 17.19
CA ASP A 28 -10.14 -16.23 16.66
C ASP A 28 -11.55 -15.89 16.22
N ASN A 29 -12.12 -14.83 16.76
CA ASN A 29 -13.44 -14.29 16.35
C ASN A 29 -13.24 -13.11 15.41
N GLY A 30 -14.12 -12.93 14.43
CA GLY A 30 -14.06 -11.78 13.54
C GLY A 30 -13.99 -10.46 14.32
N THR A 31 -12.96 -9.65 14.01
CA THR A 31 -12.69 -8.42 14.77
C THR A 31 -12.54 -7.24 13.83
N LEU A 32 -13.34 -6.20 14.05
CA LEU A 32 -13.23 -4.93 13.32
C LEU A 32 -12.43 -3.93 14.15
N PHE A 33 -11.32 -3.48 13.60
CA PHE A 33 -10.54 -2.37 14.13
C PHE A 33 -10.88 -1.09 13.39
N ILE A 34 -11.34 -0.08 14.11
CA ILE A 34 -11.63 1.24 13.57
C ILE A 34 -11.15 2.30 14.55
N HIS A 35 -10.44 3.29 14.05
CA HIS A 35 -10.00 4.41 14.89
C HIS A 35 -11.13 5.42 15.08
N LYS A 36 -11.05 6.19 16.17
CA LYS A 36 -11.99 7.29 16.41
C LYS A 36 -11.94 8.28 15.24
N ILE A 37 -13.07 8.47 14.60
CA ILE A 37 -13.21 9.39 13.47
C ILE A 37 -13.19 10.83 13.99
N LYS A 38 -12.37 11.66 13.38
CA LYS A 38 -12.25 13.09 13.68
C LYS A 38 -12.51 13.85 12.39
N SER A 39 -13.60 14.46 12.18
CA SER A 39 -14.02 15.14 10.94
C SER A 39 -13.01 16.20 10.45
N SER A 40 -11.78 15.81 10.16
CA SER A 40 -10.71 16.71 9.71
C SER A 40 -10.34 16.45 8.26
N ILE A 41 -10.08 17.52 7.52
CA ILE A 41 -9.59 17.51 6.15
C ILE A 41 -8.24 18.22 6.14
N LYS A 42 -7.21 17.58 5.58
CA LYS A 42 -5.85 18.13 5.50
C LYS A 42 -5.34 18.07 4.07
N LYS A 43 -4.71 19.16 3.61
CA LYS A 43 -3.97 19.14 2.36
C LYS A 43 -2.69 18.34 2.54
N ILE A 44 -2.36 17.49 1.57
CA ILE A 44 -1.16 16.66 1.56
C ILE A 44 -0.33 17.01 0.34
N GLU A 45 0.93 17.26 0.56
CA GLU A 45 1.94 17.40 -0.51
C GLU A 45 2.54 16.01 -0.80
N ALA A 46 1.86 15.25 -1.67
CA ALA A 46 2.18 13.84 -1.93
C ALA A 46 3.63 13.63 -2.39
N LYS A 47 4.22 14.57 -3.15
CA LYS A 47 5.64 14.51 -3.54
C LYS A 47 6.61 14.58 -2.35
N ASN A 48 6.24 15.28 -1.28
CA ASN A 48 7.05 15.33 -0.08
C ASN A 48 7.01 14.01 0.69
N GLU A 49 5.91 13.29 0.62
CA GLU A 49 5.81 11.94 1.21
C GLU A 49 6.74 10.94 0.49
N ILE A 50 6.87 11.05 -0.84
CA ILE A 50 7.87 10.26 -1.60
C ILE A 50 9.30 10.59 -1.13
N LYS A 51 9.63 11.89 -0.97
CA LYS A 51 10.95 12.30 -0.47
C LYS A 51 11.24 11.75 0.93
N LYS A 52 10.23 11.73 1.81
CA LYS A 52 10.36 11.13 3.15
C LYS A 52 10.59 9.62 3.08
N LEU A 53 9.85 8.92 2.21
CA LEU A 53 10.02 7.49 1.97
C LEU A 53 11.45 7.17 1.51
N LEU A 54 11.96 7.89 0.51
CA LEU A 54 13.32 7.70 0.00
C LEU A 54 14.39 7.97 1.06
N LYS A 55 14.23 9.00 1.88
CA LYS A 55 15.13 9.29 3.00
C LYS A 55 15.18 8.17 4.05
N LYS A 56 14.12 7.35 4.15
CA LYS A 56 14.06 6.16 5.01
C LYS A 56 14.43 4.86 4.31
N GLY A 57 15.12 4.94 3.17
CA GLY A 57 15.53 3.76 2.42
C GLY A 57 14.37 3.00 1.78
N ALA A 58 13.30 3.71 1.43
CA ALA A 58 12.06 3.17 0.86
C ALA A 58 11.30 2.16 1.76
N GLN A 59 11.66 2.06 3.04
CA GLN A 59 11.02 1.15 3.99
C GLN A 59 9.67 1.67 4.49
N LYS A 60 8.79 0.75 4.90
CA LYS A 60 7.52 1.03 5.57
C LYS A 60 6.65 2.06 4.81
N TYR A 61 6.48 1.85 3.52
CA TYR A 61 5.73 2.79 2.66
C TYR A 61 4.31 3.09 3.17
N LEU A 62 3.72 2.21 3.96
CA LEU A 62 2.40 2.40 4.54
C LEU A 62 2.34 3.53 5.59
N ASP A 63 3.48 3.91 6.18
CA ASP A 63 3.56 4.99 7.16
C ASP A 63 3.44 6.38 6.51
N PHE A 64 3.59 6.44 5.19
CA PHE A 64 3.56 7.69 4.44
C PHE A 64 2.20 7.96 3.80
N LYS A 65 1.81 9.22 3.75
CA LYS A 65 0.54 9.67 3.17
C LYS A 65 0.62 9.79 1.66
N MET A 66 0.95 8.68 1.00
CA MET A 66 0.97 8.61 -0.46
C MET A 66 -0.42 8.29 -1.01
N VAL A 67 -0.65 8.69 -2.26
CA VAL A 67 -1.89 8.37 -2.98
C VAL A 67 -1.93 6.86 -3.25
N ARG A 68 -2.96 6.18 -2.78
CA ARG A 68 -3.13 4.73 -2.96
C ARG A 68 -4.43 4.46 -3.69
N ILE A 69 -4.37 3.63 -4.71
CA ILE A 69 -5.55 3.27 -5.51
C ILE A 69 -6.48 2.30 -4.76
N TYR A 70 -5.92 1.47 -3.87
CA TYR A 70 -6.70 0.43 -3.19
C TYR A 70 -7.56 0.94 -2.03
N HIS A 71 -7.14 2.00 -1.37
CA HIS A 71 -7.81 2.50 -0.15
C HIS A 71 -8.16 3.97 -0.22
N GLY A 72 -7.98 4.60 -1.38
CA GLY A 72 -8.25 6.00 -1.62
C GLY A 72 -9.25 6.22 -2.75
N ILE A 73 -9.48 7.48 -3.07
CA ILE A 73 -10.20 7.90 -4.26
C ILE A 73 -9.22 8.63 -5.17
N VAL A 74 -9.08 8.16 -6.39
CA VAL A 74 -8.14 8.73 -7.38
C VAL A 74 -8.93 9.21 -8.58
N SER A 75 -8.71 10.45 -8.99
CA SER A 75 -9.38 11.00 -10.16
C SER A 75 -8.93 10.27 -11.43
N ARG A 76 -9.88 10.04 -12.33
CA ARG A 76 -9.61 9.44 -13.64
C ARG A 76 -8.54 10.20 -14.43
N ARG A 77 -8.54 11.53 -14.31
CA ARG A 77 -7.53 12.40 -14.92
C ARG A 77 -6.11 12.08 -14.43
N LEU A 78 -5.94 11.83 -13.12
CA LEU A 78 -4.64 11.46 -12.57
C LEU A 78 -4.20 10.08 -13.06
N ILE A 79 -5.12 9.11 -13.12
CA ILE A 79 -4.83 7.77 -13.66
C ILE A 79 -4.31 7.87 -15.10
N PHE A 80 -5.03 8.59 -15.98
CA PHE A 80 -4.59 8.78 -17.36
C PHE A 80 -3.27 9.54 -17.46
N LYS A 81 -3.04 10.55 -16.60
CA LYS A 81 -1.76 11.26 -16.55
C LYS A 81 -0.60 10.31 -16.26
N VAL A 82 -0.78 9.36 -15.33
CA VAL A 82 0.23 8.33 -15.03
C VAL A 82 0.43 7.40 -16.22
N ILE A 83 -0.64 6.87 -16.81
CA ILE A 83 -0.56 5.93 -17.94
C ILE A 83 0.12 6.57 -19.14
N ASN A 84 -0.27 7.79 -19.52
CA ASN A 84 0.28 8.50 -20.69
C ASN A 84 1.77 8.82 -20.54
N ASN A 85 2.27 9.02 -19.32
CA ASN A 85 3.69 9.33 -19.09
C ASN A 85 4.55 8.10 -18.84
N ASN A 86 3.97 6.97 -18.46
CA ASN A 86 4.73 5.78 -18.05
C ASN A 86 4.28 4.48 -18.75
N ASN A 87 3.34 4.57 -19.70
CA ASN A 87 2.75 3.46 -20.43
C ASN A 87 2.05 2.39 -19.55
N LYS A 88 1.99 2.59 -18.24
CA LYS A 88 1.38 1.66 -17.29
C LYS A 88 1.00 2.35 -15.99
N LEU A 89 -0.04 1.83 -15.32
CA LEU A 89 -0.46 2.24 -13.99
C LEU A 89 0.17 1.35 -12.91
N PHE A 90 0.33 0.08 -13.22
CA PHE A 90 0.92 -0.92 -12.32
C PHE A 90 2.22 -1.44 -12.90
N GLY A 91 3.21 -1.67 -12.06
CA GLY A 91 4.52 -2.15 -12.48
C GLY A 91 5.36 -2.62 -11.31
N GLY A 92 6.57 -3.10 -11.61
CA GLY A 92 7.46 -3.65 -10.61
C GLY A 92 6.93 -4.95 -10.00
N LEU A 93 7.57 -5.40 -8.92
CA LEU A 93 7.17 -6.59 -8.18
C LEU A 93 6.02 -6.32 -7.20
N SER A 94 5.88 -5.06 -6.76
CA SER A 94 4.80 -4.60 -5.88
C SER A 94 3.97 -3.55 -6.61
N PRO A 95 2.94 -3.95 -7.35
CA PRO A 95 2.15 -3.04 -8.18
C PRO A 95 1.41 -1.97 -7.39
N ASP A 96 1.09 -2.24 -6.13
CA ASP A 96 0.51 -1.31 -5.17
C ASP A 96 1.50 -0.20 -4.79
N ILE A 97 2.76 -0.54 -4.49
CA ILE A 97 3.82 0.43 -4.17
C ILE A 97 4.16 1.25 -5.41
N TYR A 98 4.34 0.60 -6.57
CA TYR A 98 4.59 1.28 -7.82
C TYR A 98 3.51 2.32 -8.12
N SER A 99 2.24 1.90 -8.10
CA SER A 99 1.13 2.82 -8.37
C SER A 99 1.04 3.95 -7.33
N ALA A 100 1.31 3.67 -6.04
CA ALA A 100 1.31 4.69 -5.00
C ALA A 100 2.39 5.76 -5.23
N VAL A 101 3.60 5.37 -5.63
CA VAL A 101 4.68 6.31 -5.94
C VAL A 101 4.33 7.13 -7.18
N MET A 102 3.87 6.49 -8.27
CA MET A 102 3.56 7.17 -9.52
C MET A 102 2.37 8.13 -9.36
N LEU A 103 1.29 7.69 -8.72
CA LEU A 103 0.14 8.54 -8.45
C LEU A 103 0.53 9.74 -7.57
N SER A 104 1.35 9.52 -6.54
CA SER A 104 1.82 10.61 -5.66
C SER A 104 2.74 11.59 -6.39
N TYR A 105 3.55 11.12 -7.32
CA TYR A 105 4.44 11.96 -8.12
C TYR A 105 3.67 12.88 -9.07
N TYR A 106 2.62 12.37 -9.72
CA TYR A 106 1.83 13.11 -10.70
C TYR A 106 0.62 13.85 -10.11
N ALA A 107 0.30 13.64 -8.83
CA ALA A 107 -0.81 14.34 -8.18
C ALA A 107 -0.54 15.83 -8.02
N ASP A 108 -1.52 16.65 -8.41
CA ASP A 108 -1.45 18.11 -8.29
C ASP A 108 -2.02 18.57 -6.94
N LYS A 109 -3.20 18.06 -6.55
CA LYS A 109 -3.86 18.40 -5.29
C LYS A 109 -4.37 17.12 -4.59
N THR A 110 -3.79 16.82 -3.46
CA THR A 110 -4.18 15.68 -2.62
C THR A 110 -4.72 16.17 -1.29
N ILE A 111 -5.80 15.57 -0.83
CA ILE A 111 -6.34 15.79 0.51
C ILE A 111 -6.38 14.48 1.29
N SER A 112 -6.20 14.57 2.59
CA SER A 112 -6.49 13.48 3.53
C SER A 112 -7.75 13.81 4.29
N ILE A 113 -8.64 12.84 4.41
CA ILE A 113 -9.84 12.94 5.22
C ILE A 113 -9.73 11.96 6.40
N ASP A 114 -10.16 12.40 7.56
CA ASP A 114 -10.10 11.60 8.78
C ASP A 114 -11.30 10.63 8.86
N TYR A 115 -11.43 9.84 7.81
CA TYR A 115 -12.50 8.86 7.60
C TYR A 115 -11.95 7.65 6.84
N PRO A 116 -12.27 6.41 7.24
CA PRO A 116 -11.90 5.22 6.49
C PRO A 116 -12.79 5.11 5.24
N LEU A 117 -12.17 5.14 4.06
CA LEU A 117 -12.90 5.01 2.78
C LEU A 117 -13.21 3.56 2.43
N THR A 118 -12.44 2.64 3.01
CA THR A 118 -12.58 1.19 2.81
C THR A 118 -12.27 0.45 4.10
N ILE A 119 -12.76 -0.77 4.22
CA ILE A 119 -12.39 -1.71 5.27
C ILE A 119 -11.48 -2.77 4.65
N SER A 120 -10.21 -2.79 5.06
CA SER A 120 -9.27 -3.82 4.63
C SER A 120 -9.58 -5.14 5.32
N GLY A 121 -9.62 -6.23 4.57
CA GLY A 121 -9.83 -7.58 5.12
C GLY A 121 -8.51 -8.34 5.28
N ILE A 122 -8.32 -9.00 6.42
CA ILE A 122 -7.20 -9.91 6.64
C ILE A 122 -7.77 -11.31 6.87
N SER A 123 -7.52 -12.22 5.91
CA SER A 123 -7.88 -13.64 5.99
C SER A 123 -6.63 -14.51 6.17
N SER A 124 -6.81 -15.76 6.55
CA SER A 124 -5.70 -16.72 6.76
C SER A 124 -4.81 -16.92 5.53
N SER A 125 -5.36 -16.70 4.32
CA SER A 125 -4.67 -16.86 3.04
C SER A 125 -4.30 -15.53 2.37
N SER A 126 -4.46 -14.39 3.07
CA SER A 126 -4.11 -13.08 2.51
C SER A 126 -2.61 -12.80 2.61
N GLY A 127 -2.07 -12.05 1.64
CA GLY A 127 -0.69 -11.56 1.71
C GLY A 127 -0.39 -10.75 2.97
N SER A 128 -1.40 -10.03 3.50
CA SER A 128 -1.28 -9.32 4.79
C SER A 128 -1.08 -10.27 5.97
N ALA A 129 -1.72 -11.46 5.97
CA ALA A 129 -1.49 -12.47 6.99
C ALA A 129 -0.11 -13.10 6.87
N ASP A 130 0.38 -13.32 5.64
CA ASP A 130 1.72 -13.82 5.40
C ASP A 130 2.79 -12.80 5.78
N SER A 131 2.58 -11.51 5.50
CA SER A 131 3.44 -10.44 6.00
C SER A 131 3.50 -10.40 7.52
N ALA A 132 2.35 -10.50 8.20
CA ALA A 132 2.28 -10.54 9.66
C ALA A 132 3.02 -11.75 10.26
N LYS A 133 3.13 -12.84 9.51
CA LYS A 133 3.88 -14.06 9.87
C LYS A 133 5.34 -14.02 9.43
N GLY A 134 5.82 -12.94 8.82
CA GLY A 134 7.19 -12.79 8.30
C GLY A 134 7.49 -13.66 7.08
N LYS A 135 6.47 -14.15 6.37
CA LYS A 135 6.61 -15.06 5.20
C LYS A 135 6.65 -14.34 3.85
N HIS A 136 6.50 -13.02 3.83
CA HIS A 136 6.36 -12.24 2.61
C HIS A 136 7.68 -11.59 2.18
N ARG A 137 8.77 -12.36 2.22
CA ARG A 137 10.13 -11.93 1.86
C ARG A 137 10.98 -13.13 1.47
N GLY A 138 12.02 -12.91 0.67
CA GLY A 138 12.98 -13.93 0.25
C GLY A 138 13.24 -13.93 -1.25
N ASP A 139 13.58 -15.08 -1.80
CA ASP A 139 13.80 -15.23 -3.24
C ASP A 139 12.50 -15.15 -4.01
N LEU A 140 12.54 -14.56 -5.20
CA LEU A 140 11.34 -14.46 -6.08
C LEU A 140 10.70 -15.80 -6.39
N LYS A 141 11.50 -16.85 -6.56
CA LYS A 141 11.02 -18.21 -6.85
C LYS A 141 10.12 -18.77 -5.76
N ASP A 142 10.30 -18.31 -4.50
CA ASP A 142 9.59 -18.79 -3.32
C ASP A 142 8.34 -17.95 -3.03
N ALA A 143 8.17 -16.80 -3.70
CA ALA A 143 7.06 -15.88 -3.49
C ALA A 143 5.85 -16.28 -4.35
N PRO A 144 4.70 -16.71 -3.75
CA PRO A 144 3.56 -17.28 -4.50
C PRO A 144 2.96 -16.35 -5.54
N HIS A 145 2.97 -15.04 -5.30
CA HIS A 145 2.38 -14.04 -6.18
C HIS A 145 3.28 -13.65 -7.36
N PHE A 146 4.50 -14.15 -7.41
CA PHE A 146 5.39 -13.98 -8.56
C PHE A 146 5.43 -15.18 -9.49
N ARG A 147 4.64 -16.21 -9.21
CA ARG A 147 4.43 -17.33 -10.11
C ARG A 147 3.89 -16.79 -11.45
N GLY A 148 4.69 -16.81 -12.48
CA GLY A 148 4.38 -16.24 -13.80
C GLY A 148 5.17 -15.01 -14.21
N HIS A 149 5.96 -14.42 -13.31
CA HIS A 149 6.95 -13.38 -13.66
C HIS A 149 8.29 -13.99 -14.09
N ASN A 150 8.25 -15.02 -14.92
CA ASN A 150 9.44 -15.61 -15.53
C ASN A 150 10.18 -14.51 -16.31
N GLY A 151 11.43 -14.27 -15.94
CA GLY A 151 12.29 -13.28 -16.62
C GLY A 151 12.21 -11.86 -16.06
N TYR A 152 11.73 -11.65 -14.83
CA TYR A 152 11.87 -10.34 -14.18
C TYR A 152 13.34 -9.94 -14.12
N LYS A 153 13.67 -8.79 -14.73
CA LYS A 153 15.02 -8.24 -14.73
C LYS A 153 15.15 -7.22 -13.59
N TRP A 154 16.01 -7.54 -12.63
CA TRP A 154 16.37 -6.61 -11.57
C TRP A 154 17.15 -5.42 -12.13
N SER A 155 16.93 -4.24 -11.55
CA SER A 155 17.85 -3.12 -11.77
C SER A 155 19.22 -3.43 -11.17
N LEU A 156 20.30 -3.07 -11.86
CA LEU A 156 21.67 -3.24 -11.35
C LEU A 156 21.95 -2.58 -10.00
N LEU A 157 21.10 -1.61 -9.61
CA LEU A 157 21.22 -0.88 -8.36
C LEU A 157 20.39 -1.48 -7.22
N VAL A 158 19.65 -2.57 -7.48
CA VAL A 158 18.74 -3.19 -6.50
C VAL A 158 19.19 -4.63 -6.27
N PRO A 159 19.36 -5.08 -5.01
CA PRO A 159 19.67 -6.47 -4.72
C PRO A 159 18.58 -7.40 -5.25
N GLU A 160 18.95 -8.59 -5.72
CA GLU A 160 18.01 -9.62 -6.16
C GLU A 160 17.31 -10.31 -4.98
N PHE A 161 16.66 -9.51 -4.16
CA PHE A 161 15.94 -9.94 -2.98
C PHE A 161 14.59 -9.22 -2.93
N TYR A 162 13.53 -9.98 -2.69
CA TYR A 162 12.20 -9.41 -2.53
C TYR A 162 11.83 -9.25 -1.07
N SER A 163 11.33 -8.08 -0.74
CA SER A 163 10.64 -7.82 0.52
C SER A 163 9.57 -6.74 0.31
N VAL A 164 8.39 -6.93 0.89
CA VAL A 164 7.33 -5.90 0.94
C VAL A 164 7.60 -4.91 2.07
N GLU A 165 8.42 -5.30 3.05
CA GLU A 165 8.70 -4.50 4.24
C GLU A 165 9.93 -3.59 4.10
N THR A 166 10.65 -3.71 2.99
CA THR A 166 11.87 -2.93 2.71
C THR A 166 11.68 -1.93 1.60
#